data_6c83dc36a88b9981c694b8656d2da894
#
_entry.id   6c83dc36a88b9981c694b8656d2da894
#
_cell.length_a   1.000
_cell.length_b   1.000
_cell.length_c   1.000
_cell.angle_alpha   90.00
_cell.angle_beta   90.00
_cell.angle_gamma   90.00
#
_symmetry.space_group_name_H-M   'P 1'
#
loop_
_entity.id
_entity.type
_entity.pdbx_description
1 polymer ?
#
loop_
_entity_poly.entity_id
_entity_poly.type
_entity_poly.pdbx_seq_one_letter_code
_entity_poly.pdbx_strand_id
1 'polypeptide(L)'
;MTSNNNVAILVDDMFLASKINSTAAERGRKIERVKTREQLEALSTNPPALVIVDLNSDRQDPVDAIRYLKSNPDLRDVPIAAFVSHVQTDLIREAQAAGCDYVLARSAFTQMLGEIVAGNFDALRARS
;
A
#
# COMPACT_ATOMS: atom_id res chain seq x y z
N MET A 1 3.62 17.06 13.40
CA MET A 1 2.91 17.28 12.17
C MET A 1 2.13 16.07 11.73
N THR A 2 0.89 16.28 11.35
CA THR A 2 0.05 15.17 10.92
C THR A 2 0.39 14.79 9.48
N SER A 3 0.22 13.51 9.15
CA SER A 3 0.32 13.06 7.77
C SER A 3 -0.82 13.66 6.96
N ASN A 4 -0.66 13.72 5.64
CA ASN A 4 -1.75 14.12 4.77
C ASN A 4 -2.78 12.98 4.70
N ASN A 5 -3.88 13.22 3.99
CA ASN A 5 -4.96 12.25 3.89
C ASN A 5 -4.86 11.37 2.63
N ASN A 6 -3.73 11.43 1.96
CA ASN A 6 -3.52 10.74 0.70
C ASN A 6 -3.23 9.25 0.88
N VAL A 7 -3.53 8.50 -0.15
CA VAL A 7 -3.17 7.09 -0.25
C VAL A 7 -2.08 6.97 -1.31
N ALA A 8 -0.88 6.58 -0.91
CA ALA A 8 0.21 6.36 -1.86
C ALA A 8 0.09 4.96 -2.43
N ILE A 9 0.22 4.81 -3.75
CA ILE A 9 0.07 3.50 -4.38
C ILE A 9 1.27 3.17 -5.26
N LEU A 10 1.79 1.96 -5.07
CA LEU A 10 2.81 1.34 -5.91
C LEU A 10 2.13 0.23 -6.70
N VAL A 11 1.32 0.64 -7.66
CA VAL A 11 0.46 -0.26 -8.46
C VAL A 11 0.60 0.11 -9.93
N ASP A 12 1.01 -0.85 -10.76
CA ASP A 12 1.22 -0.61 -12.20
C ASP A 12 -0.05 -0.82 -13.01
N ASP A 13 -0.94 -1.70 -12.58
CA ASP A 13 -2.18 -2.01 -13.29
C ASP A 13 -3.10 -0.80 -13.30
N MET A 14 -3.35 -0.26 -14.50
CA MET A 14 -4.15 0.96 -14.66
C MET A 14 -5.61 0.78 -14.26
N PHE A 15 -6.17 -0.41 -14.49
CA PHE A 15 -7.55 -0.68 -14.09
C PHE A 15 -7.68 -0.66 -12.57
N LEU A 16 -6.75 -1.33 -11.89
CA LEU A 16 -6.78 -1.38 -10.44
C LEU A 16 -6.47 0.00 -9.85
N ALA A 17 -5.50 0.71 -10.41
CA ALA A 17 -5.18 2.06 -9.95
C ALA A 17 -6.39 2.98 -10.08
N SER A 18 -7.13 2.88 -11.18
CA SER A 18 -8.35 3.66 -11.40
C SER A 18 -9.43 3.31 -10.37
N LYS A 19 -9.58 2.02 -10.07
CA LYS A 19 -10.55 1.58 -9.07
C LYS A 19 -10.18 2.08 -7.68
N ILE A 20 -8.90 2.02 -7.34
CA ILE A 20 -8.41 2.56 -6.06
C ILE A 20 -8.68 4.06 -5.99
N ASN A 21 -8.42 4.78 -7.09
CA ASN A 21 -8.66 6.21 -7.15
C ASN A 21 -10.12 6.55 -6.92
N SER A 22 -11.03 5.87 -7.61
CA SER A 22 -12.47 6.11 -7.46
C SER A 22 -12.94 5.82 -6.04
N THR A 23 -12.49 4.71 -5.48
CA THR A 23 -12.88 4.31 -4.13
C THR A 23 -12.34 5.29 -3.10
N ALA A 24 -11.09 5.74 -3.27
CA ALA A 24 -10.49 6.71 -2.37
C ALA A 24 -11.22 8.06 -2.44
N ALA A 25 -11.60 8.48 -3.64
CA ALA A 25 -12.33 9.74 -3.84
C ALA A 25 -13.68 9.72 -3.10
N GLU A 26 -14.36 8.58 -3.10
CA GLU A 26 -15.61 8.42 -2.36
C GLU A 26 -15.41 8.60 -0.85
N ARG A 27 -14.21 8.39 -0.37
CA ARG A 27 -13.85 8.54 1.04
C ARG A 27 -13.16 9.87 1.32
N GLY A 28 -13.15 10.78 0.35
CA GLY A 28 -12.54 12.10 0.51
C GLY A 28 -11.00 12.07 0.50
N ARG A 29 -10.41 11.04 -0.10
CA ARG A 29 -8.95 10.89 -0.18
C ARG A 29 -8.47 10.96 -1.61
N LYS A 30 -7.25 11.43 -1.78
CA LYS A 30 -6.56 11.45 -3.09
C LYS A 30 -5.52 10.36 -3.12
N ILE A 31 -5.23 9.84 -4.31
CA ILE A 31 -4.12 8.91 -4.47
C ILE A 31 -2.88 9.66 -4.96
N GLU A 32 -1.73 9.15 -4.55
CA GLU A 32 -0.42 9.57 -5.08
C GLU A 32 0.21 8.34 -5.71
N ARG A 33 0.45 8.38 -7.01
CA ARG A 33 1.11 7.25 -7.68
C ARG A 33 2.60 7.35 -7.50
N VAL A 34 3.20 6.31 -6.93
CA VAL A 34 4.64 6.23 -6.71
C VAL A 34 5.22 5.28 -7.74
N LYS A 35 5.92 5.84 -8.73
CA LYS A 35 6.47 5.08 -9.86
C LYS A 35 7.98 4.97 -9.82
N THR A 36 8.65 5.80 -9.04
CA THR A 36 10.11 5.84 -8.98
C THR A 36 10.58 5.85 -7.54
N ARG A 37 11.85 5.49 -7.35
CA ARG A 37 12.49 5.56 -6.03
C ARG A 37 12.45 6.98 -5.47
N GLU A 38 12.67 7.97 -6.33
CA GLU A 38 12.65 9.37 -5.92
C GLU A 38 11.29 9.76 -5.37
N GLN A 39 10.22 9.31 -6.02
CA GLN A 39 8.87 9.58 -5.54
C GLN A 39 8.59 8.88 -4.22
N LEU A 40 9.13 7.67 -4.05
CA LEU A 40 9.01 6.94 -2.80
C LEU A 40 9.68 7.70 -1.66
N GLU A 41 10.90 8.17 -1.89
CA GLU A 41 11.66 8.93 -0.89
C GLU A 41 10.99 10.25 -0.56
N ALA A 42 10.34 10.87 -1.53
CA ALA A 42 9.66 12.15 -1.34
C ALA A 42 8.45 12.04 -0.40
N LEU A 43 7.93 10.84 -0.17
CA LEU A 43 6.81 10.65 0.75
C LEU A 43 7.17 11.08 2.18
N SER A 44 8.45 11.05 2.55
CA SER A 44 8.85 11.45 3.90
C SER A 44 8.62 12.93 4.19
N THR A 45 8.55 13.76 3.15
CA THR A 45 8.29 15.21 3.30
C THR A 45 6.84 15.47 3.73
N ASN A 46 5.93 14.66 3.26
CA ASN A 46 4.50 14.78 3.56
C ASN A 46 3.88 13.39 3.60
N PRO A 47 4.07 12.65 4.72
CA PRO A 47 3.68 11.25 4.79
C PRO A 47 2.20 11.02 4.51
N PRO A 48 1.88 10.00 3.68
CA PRO A 48 0.48 9.67 3.39
C PRO A 48 -0.18 8.97 4.57
N ALA A 49 -1.49 8.80 4.49
CA ALA A 49 -2.25 8.09 5.52
C ALA A 49 -2.11 6.56 5.38
N LEU A 50 -1.78 6.10 4.17
CA LEU A 50 -1.76 4.67 3.85
C LEU A 50 -0.89 4.47 2.61
N VAL A 51 -0.20 3.32 2.53
CA VAL A 51 0.52 2.90 1.33
C VAL A 51 -0.05 1.57 0.86
N ILE A 52 -0.37 1.48 -0.42
CA ILE A 52 -0.84 0.24 -1.06
C ILE A 52 0.26 -0.23 -2.01
N VAL A 53 0.63 -1.51 -1.90
CA VAL A 53 1.73 -2.07 -2.68
C VAL A 53 1.28 -3.33 -3.43
N ASP A 54 1.51 -3.33 -4.74
CA ASP A 54 1.37 -4.53 -5.57
C ASP A 54 2.68 -5.31 -5.48
N LEU A 55 2.66 -6.47 -4.83
CA LEU A 55 3.87 -7.27 -4.65
C LEU A 55 4.35 -7.91 -5.95
N ASN A 56 3.55 -7.87 -7.01
CA ASN A 56 3.94 -8.38 -8.32
C ASN A 56 4.35 -7.26 -9.29
N SER A 57 4.54 -6.05 -8.78
CA SER A 57 5.00 -4.93 -9.60
C SER A 57 6.41 -5.16 -10.13
N ASP A 58 6.63 -4.79 -11.40
CA ASP A 58 7.94 -4.90 -12.04
C ASP A 58 8.73 -3.58 -12.05
N ARG A 59 8.08 -2.47 -11.72
CA ARG A 59 8.73 -1.14 -11.79
C ARG A 59 9.73 -0.90 -10.68
N GLN A 60 9.38 -1.33 -9.49
CA GLN A 60 10.23 -1.22 -8.31
C GLN A 60 10.20 -2.55 -7.60
N ASP A 61 11.26 -2.86 -6.88
CA ASP A 61 11.24 -4.01 -5.98
C ASP A 61 10.28 -3.67 -4.83
N PRO A 62 9.09 -4.29 -4.80
CA PRO A 62 8.09 -3.90 -3.79
C PRO A 62 8.52 -4.26 -2.36
N VAL A 63 9.25 -5.34 -2.17
CA VAL A 63 9.74 -5.72 -0.84
C VAL A 63 10.78 -4.71 -0.36
N ASP A 64 11.66 -4.27 -1.25
CA ASP A 64 12.64 -3.25 -0.92
C ASP A 64 11.95 -1.92 -0.57
N ALA A 65 10.91 -1.58 -1.32
CA ALA A 65 10.13 -0.37 -1.02
C ALA A 65 9.50 -0.43 0.36
N ILE A 66 8.93 -1.58 0.75
CA ILE A 66 8.37 -1.79 2.08
C ILE A 66 9.46 -1.64 3.13
N ARG A 67 10.62 -2.24 2.88
CA ARG A 67 11.75 -2.17 3.80
C ARG A 67 12.20 -0.72 4.01
N TYR A 68 12.28 0.05 2.93
CA TYR A 68 12.61 1.46 3.01
C TYR A 68 11.59 2.23 3.87
N LEU A 69 10.30 2.03 3.60
CA LEU A 69 9.23 2.72 4.32
C LEU A 69 9.29 2.43 5.82
N LYS A 70 9.54 1.18 6.18
CA LYS A 70 9.56 0.78 7.60
C LYS A 70 10.85 1.15 8.30
N SER A 71 11.91 1.43 7.57
CA SER A 71 13.18 1.88 8.17
C SER A 71 13.27 3.41 8.27
N ASN A 72 12.39 4.15 7.61
CA ASN A 72 12.40 5.61 7.64
C ASN A 72 11.58 6.11 8.83
N PRO A 73 12.18 6.91 9.74
CA PRO A 73 11.48 7.39 10.93
C PRO A 73 10.20 8.17 10.65
N ASP A 74 10.13 8.84 9.51
CA ASP A 74 8.96 9.63 9.14
C ASP A 74 7.83 8.80 8.53
N LEU A 75 8.12 7.57 8.09
CA LEU A 75 7.19 6.75 7.34
C LEU A 75 6.84 5.42 8.02
N ARG A 76 7.63 4.99 9.00
CA ARG A 76 7.50 3.65 9.58
C ARG A 76 6.16 3.39 10.25
N ASP A 77 5.47 4.45 10.69
CA ASP A 77 4.16 4.29 11.34
C ASP A 77 3.00 4.34 10.35
N VAL A 78 3.27 4.64 9.07
CA VAL A 78 2.25 4.64 8.04
C VAL A 78 1.90 3.18 7.70
N PRO A 79 0.61 2.79 7.79
CA PRO A 79 0.25 1.40 7.49
C PRO A 79 0.46 1.07 6.03
N ILE A 80 0.89 -0.17 5.76
CA ILE A 80 1.12 -0.68 4.42
C ILE A 80 0.22 -1.88 4.19
N ALA A 81 -0.64 -1.80 3.18
CA ALA A 81 -1.45 -2.92 2.73
C ALA A 81 -0.93 -3.38 1.37
N ALA A 82 -0.50 -4.61 1.29
CA ALA A 82 0.04 -5.18 0.07
C ALA A 82 -0.86 -6.31 -0.43
N PHE A 83 -0.81 -6.57 -1.73
CA PHE A 83 -1.55 -7.70 -2.29
C PHE A 83 -0.68 -8.46 -3.30
N VAL A 84 -1.02 -9.74 -3.49
CA VAL A 84 -0.38 -10.60 -4.48
C VAL A 84 -1.44 -11.11 -5.44
N SER A 85 -1.12 -11.13 -6.73
CA SER A 85 -2.01 -11.64 -7.78
C SER A 85 -2.00 -13.18 -7.84
N HIS A 86 -0.88 -13.77 -7.43
CA HIS A 86 -0.70 -15.22 -7.39
C HIS A 86 -0.19 -15.62 -6.03
N VAL A 87 -0.54 -16.81 -5.59
CA VAL A 87 -0.04 -17.33 -4.32
C VAL A 87 1.46 -17.60 -4.46
N GLN A 88 2.26 -16.72 -3.88
CA GLN A 88 3.71 -16.83 -3.87
C GLN A 88 4.17 -16.74 -2.42
N THR A 89 4.26 -17.90 -1.79
CA THR A 89 4.54 -18.01 -0.36
C THR A 89 5.81 -17.27 0.04
N ASP A 90 6.87 -17.39 -0.78
CA ASP A 90 8.14 -16.75 -0.46
C ASP A 90 8.01 -15.23 -0.50
N LEU A 91 7.31 -14.69 -1.49
CA LEU A 91 7.11 -13.25 -1.63
C LEU A 91 6.28 -12.70 -0.46
N ILE A 92 5.27 -13.45 -0.04
CA ILE A 92 4.45 -13.06 1.12
C ILE A 92 5.31 -13.01 2.37
N ARG A 93 6.17 -14.01 2.59
CA ARG A 93 7.07 -14.04 3.74
C ARG A 93 8.06 -12.89 3.72
N GLU A 94 8.61 -12.59 2.54
CA GLU A 94 9.55 -11.48 2.39
C GLU A 94 8.90 -10.15 2.72
N ALA A 95 7.66 -9.93 2.27
CA ALA A 95 6.93 -8.72 2.57
C ALA A 95 6.65 -8.59 4.07
N GLN A 96 6.23 -9.70 4.69
CA GLN A 96 5.98 -9.72 6.12
C GLN A 96 7.26 -9.46 6.92
N ALA A 97 8.37 -10.07 6.50
CA ALA A 97 9.66 -9.87 7.16
C ALA A 97 10.16 -8.44 7.00
N ALA A 98 9.79 -7.77 5.90
CA ALA A 98 10.14 -6.38 5.67
C ALA A 98 9.30 -5.42 6.52
N GLY A 99 8.26 -5.90 7.19
CA GLY A 99 7.43 -5.11 8.08
C GLY A 99 6.07 -4.69 7.51
N CYS A 100 5.64 -5.30 6.41
CA CYS A 100 4.33 -5.00 5.84
C CYS A 100 3.22 -5.34 6.82
N ASP A 101 2.30 -4.42 7.01
CA ASP A 101 1.26 -4.58 8.02
C ASP A 101 0.17 -5.58 7.61
N TYR A 102 -0.19 -5.58 6.32
CA TYR A 102 -1.23 -6.46 5.79
C TYR A 102 -0.82 -6.97 4.43
N VAL A 103 -0.91 -8.29 4.24
CA VAL A 103 -0.64 -8.92 2.94
C VAL A 103 -1.87 -9.76 2.58
N LEU A 104 -2.50 -9.43 1.46
CA LEU A 104 -3.76 -10.03 1.04
C LEU A 104 -3.61 -10.63 -0.36
N ALA A 105 -4.44 -11.64 -0.65
CA ALA A 105 -4.67 -12.05 -2.02
C ALA A 105 -5.39 -10.92 -2.75
N ARG A 106 -5.14 -10.76 -4.05
CA ARG A 106 -5.75 -9.69 -4.83
C ARG A 106 -7.28 -9.68 -4.74
N SER A 107 -7.91 -10.86 -4.74
CA SER A 107 -9.36 -10.94 -4.63
C SER A 107 -9.88 -10.38 -3.31
N ALA A 108 -9.22 -10.73 -2.22
CA ALA A 108 -9.59 -10.22 -0.90
C ALA A 108 -9.34 -8.71 -0.81
N PHE A 109 -8.21 -8.25 -1.35
CA PHE A 109 -7.89 -6.83 -1.41
C PHE A 109 -8.99 -6.06 -2.13
N THR A 110 -9.40 -6.56 -3.30
CA THR A 110 -10.43 -5.90 -4.12
C THR A 110 -11.77 -5.85 -3.39
N GLN A 111 -12.14 -6.94 -2.72
CA GLN A 111 -13.40 -7.00 -1.96
C GLN A 111 -13.40 -6.02 -0.78
N MET A 112 -12.25 -5.79 -0.18
CA MET A 112 -12.13 -4.96 1.01
C MET A 112 -11.60 -3.56 0.71
N LEU A 113 -11.55 -3.18 -0.56
CA LEU A 113 -10.91 -1.92 -0.96
C LEU A 113 -11.50 -0.70 -0.27
N GLY A 114 -12.82 -0.65 -0.11
CA GLY A 114 -13.48 0.45 0.58
C GLY A 114 -13.00 0.61 2.03
N GLU A 115 -12.86 -0.52 2.73
CA GLU A 115 -12.37 -0.50 4.10
C GLU A 115 -10.90 -0.12 4.17
N ILE A 116 -10.12 -0.63 3.23
CA ILE A 116 -8.68 -0.35 3.18
C ILE A 116 -8.42 1.14 2.99
N VAL A 117 -9.06 1.75 1.97
CA VAL A 117 -8.83 3.17 1.71
C VAL A 117 -9.44 4.07 2.78
N ALA A 118 -10.41 3.56 3.54
CA ALA A 118 -10.97 4.29 4.67
C ALA A 118 -10.09 4.19 5.92
N GLY A 119 -9.10 3.30 5.91
CA GLY A 119 -8.24 3.09 7.06
C GLY A 119 -8.85 2.17 8.13
N ASN A 120 -9.91 1.44 7.77
CA ASN A 120 -10.56 0.53 8.71
C ASN A 120 -9.86 -0.83 8.70
N PHE A 121 -8.75 -0.91 9.40
CA PHE A 121 -7.90 -2.10 9.41
C PHE A 121 -8.41 -3.21 10.33
N ASP A 122 -9.38 -2.94 11.18
CA ASP A 122 -10.00 -3.98 12.00
C ASP A 122 -10.70 -5.02 11.11
N ALA A 123 -11.30 -4.57 10.01
CA ALA A 123 -11.93 -5.47 9.04
C ALA A 123 -10.91 -6.43 8.42
N LEU A 124 -9.68 -5.96 8.20
CA LEU A 124 -8.60 -6.79 7.65
C LEU A 124 -8.14 -7.84 8.66
N ARG A 125 -8.03 -7.46 9.92
CA ARG A 125 -7.63 -8.39 10.98
C ARG A 125 -8.62 -9.52 11.14
N ALA A 126 -9.90 -9.23 11.00
CA ALA A 126 -10.96 -10.22 11.12
C ALA A 126 -10.87 -11.31 10.02
N ARG A 127 -10.21 -10.98 8.88
CA ARG A 127 -10.09 -11.90 7.76
C ARG A 127 -8.79 -12.71 7.77
N SER A 128 -7.81 -12.31 8.53
CA SER A 128 -6.50 -12.99 8.54
C SER A 128 -6.39 -14.05 9.64
#